data_df6f91e3867c491711c3b9eb2e5243e4
#
_entry.id   df6f91e3867c491711c3b9eb2e5243e4
#
_cell.length_a   1.000
_cell.length_b   1.000
_cell.length_c   1.000
_cell.angle_alpha   90.00
_cell.angle_beta   90.00
_cell.angle_gamma   90.00
#
_symmetry.space_group_name_H-M   'P 1'
#
loop_
_entity.id
_entity.type
_entity.pdbx_description
1 polymer ?
#
loop_
_entity_poly.entity_id
_entity_poly.type
_entity_poly.pdbx_seq_one_letter_code
_entity_poly.pdbx_strand_id
1 'polypeptide(L)'
;TYITNYKVTASDAIQAAINIAKAEIGYREKASNANLDSKTANAGTANYTKYWRDVAPEYQGQAWCACFISWVFMKAFNKSKASELLKHWPYISVPNISTKFTNYSTPKAGDIVMYHNGSVFNHTGLVIAVSGNSYTTIEGNTNDGSGVVAEGIGVYQRNRTLSASSGTRFARPDYSIINSINNSGETTTPSTWTTKSTGVCTGDGVYVRQTPGGAIMGTVSKGTSLELDGT
;
A
#
# COMPACT_ATOMS: atom_id res chain seq x y z
N THR A 1 -3.70 -23.28 -16.93
CA THR A 1 -4.43 -23.59 -15.70
C THR A 1 -4.56 -22.31 -14.95
N TYR A 2 -5.76 -21.79 -14.80
CA TYR A 2 -6.00 -20.92 -13.65
C TYR A 2 -5.47 -21.66 -12.44
N ILE A 3 -4.66 -21.00 -11.61
CA ILE A 3 -4.40 -21.51 -10.28
C ILE A 3 -5.72 -21.30 -9.53
N THR A 4 -6.69 -22.17 -9.76
CA THR A 4 -8.03 -22.13 -9.17
C THR A 4 -8.00 -22.30 -7.65
N ASN A 5 -6.82 -22.56 -7.08
CA ASN A 5 -6.60 -22.79 -5.65
C ASN A 5 -5.37 -22.06 -5.09
N TYR A 6 -4.92 -20.95 -5.69
CA TYR A 6 -3.90 -20.13 -5.03
C TYR A 6 -4.54 -19.45 -3.80
N LYS A 7 -4.23 -19.99 -2.64
CA LYS A 7 -4.65 -19.38 -1.38
C LYS A 7 -3.71 -18.22 -1.06
N VAL A 8 -4.15 -16.99 -1.28
CA VAL A 8 -3.43 -15.79 -0.84
C VAL A 8 -3.23 -15.87 0.67
N THR A 9 -1.99 -15.82 1.13
CA THR A 9 -1.67 -15.78 2.55
C THR A 9 -1.64 -14.34 3.06
N ALA A 10 -1.73 -14.15 4.39
CA ALA A 10 -1.55 -12.83 4.99
C ALA A 10 -0.16 -12.23 4.63
N SER A 11 0.87 -13.06 4.48
CA SER A 11 2.20 -12.63 4.04
C SER A 11 2.19 -12.09 2.62
N ASP A 12 1.49 -12.73 1.69
CA ASP A 12 1.34 -12.26 0.31
C ASP A 12 0.60 -10.92 0.27
N ALA A 13 -0.43 -10.77 1.09
CA ALA A 13 -1.17 -9.51 1.19
C ALA A 13 -0.30 -8.37 1.74
N ILE A 14 0.49 -8.64 2.80
CA ILE A 14 1.47 -7.67 3.31
C ILE A 14 2.45 -7.28 2.21
N GLN A 15 3.01 -8.24 1.50
CA GLN A 15 3.97 -7.98 0.42
C GLN A 15 3.34 -7.20 -0.74
N ALA A 16 2.06 -7.45 -1.06
CA ALA A 16 1.33 -6.68 -2.07
C ALA A 16 1.24 -5.19 -1.70
N ALA A 17 0.86 -4.87 -0.46
CA ALA A 17 0.82 -3.48 0.00
C ALA A 17 2.22 -2.83 -0.03
N ILE A 18 3.24 -3.56 0.43
CA ILE A 18 4.65 -3.10 0.41
C ILE A 18 5.10 -2.81 -1.03
N ASN A 19 4.80 -3.68 -1.98
CA ASN A 19 5.20 -3.50 -3.37
C ASN A 19 4.53 -2.28 -4.02
N ILE A 20 3.25 -2.04 -3.75
CA ILE A 20 2.55 -0.82 -4.20
C ILE A 20 3.23 0.42 -3.62
N ALA A 21 3.52 0.44 -2.31
CA ALA A 21 4.19 1.57 -1.68
C ALA A 21 5.60 1.80 -2.25
N LYS A 22 6.39 0.73 -2.46
CA LYS A 22 7.74 0.80 -3.06
C LYS A 22 7.71 1.35 -4.48
N ALA A 23 6.70 1.02 -5.27
CA ALA A 23 6.55 1.53 -6.62
C ALA A 23 6.36 3.05 -6.66
N GLU A 24 5.94 3.67 -5.56
CA GLU A 24 5.72 5.12 -5.46
C GLU A 24 6.96 5.92 -5.02
N ILE A 25 8.02 5.27 -4.58
CA ILE A 25 9.25 5.96 -4.16
C ILE A 25 9.74 6.90 -5.27
N GLY A 26 10.05 8.14 -4.89
CA GLY A 26 10.45 9.22 -5.79
C GLY A 26 9.29 10.01 -6.39
N TYR A 27 8.03 9.70 -6.04
CA TYR A 27 6.90 10.56 -6.38
C TYR A 27 7.03 11.89 -5.64
N ARG A 28 6.84 13.00 -6.37
CA ARG A 28 6.82 14.37 -5.85
C ARG A 28 5.42 14.94 -5.99
N GLU A 29 4.91 15.59 -4.95
CA GLU A 29 3.67 16.36 -5.05
C GLU A 29 3.76 17.46 -6.11
N LYS A 30 2.62 17.97 -6.53
CA LYS A 30 2.54 18.88 -7.66
C LYS A 30 2.18 20.30 -7.23
N ALA A 31 2.61 21.24 -8.06
CA ALA A 31 2.22 22.65 -7.93
C ALA A 31 0.73 22.90 -8.28
N SER A 32 0.09 21.97 -8.99
CA SER A 32 -1.32 22.06 -9.41
C SER A 32 -1.85 20.68 -9.77
N ASN A 33 -3.12 20.58 -10.18
CA ASN A 33 -3.74 19.34 -10.68
C ASN A 33 -3.18 18.82 -12.02
N ALA A 34 -2.12 19.40 -12.56
CA ALA A 34 -1.49 18.93 -13.79
C ALA A 34 -0.45 17.84 -13.52
N ASN A 35 -0.35 16.86 -14.44
CA ASN A 35 0.67 15.81 -14.44
C ASN A 35 0.69 14.93 -13.17
N LEU A 36 -0.44 14.70 -12.53
CA LEU A 36 -0.55 13.97 -11.26
C LEU A 36 0.02 12.55 -11.33
N ASP A 37 0.00 11.90 -12.49
CA ASP A 37 0.51 10.52 -12.67
C ASP A 37 2.02 10.46 -12.89
N SER A 38 2.66 11.55 -13.30
CA SER A 38 4.11 11.61 -13.41
C SER A 38 4.76 11.66 -12.03
N LYS A 39 5.88 10.95 -11.84
CA LYS A 39 6.59 11.03 -10.56
C LYS A 39 7.19 12.43 -10.31
N THR A 40 7.67 13.11 -11.34
CA THR A 40 8.48 14.33 -11.18
C THR A 40 7.99 15.54 -11.94
N ALA A 41 7.24 15.37 -13.04
CA ALA A 41 6.71 16.51 -13.78
C ALA A 41 5.76 17.36 -12.91
N ASN A 42 5.82 18.69 -13.09
CA ASN A 42 5.05 19.66 -12.32
C ASN A 42 5.26 19.54 -10.79
N ALA A 43 6.47 19.10 -10.36
CA ALA A 43 6.78 19.01 -8.94
C ALA A 43 6.68 20.38 -8.27
N GLY A 44 6.12 20.43 -7.08
CA GLY A 44 5.90 21.66 -6.31
C GLY A 44 5.73 21.36 -4.82
N THR A 45 5.11 22.28 -4.10
CA THR A 45 4.86 22.23 -2.66
C THR A 45 3.42 22.58 -2.32
N ALA A 46 2.48 22.26 -3.23
CA ALA A 46 1.07 22.65 -3.07
C ALA A 46 0.16 21.47 -2.76
N ASN A 47 0.73 20.32 -2.35
CA ASN A 47 -0.03 19.14 -1.91
C ASN A 47 -1.00 18.54 -2.96
N TYR A 48 -0.84 18.88 -4.26
CA TYR A 48 -1.62 18.22 -5.30
C TYR A 48 -1.03 16.86 -5.61
N THR A 49 -1.83 15.80 -5.49
CA THR A 49 -1.36 14.42 -5.69
C THR A 49 -2.38 13.56 -6.41
N LYS A 50 -1.90 12.52 -7.10
CA LYS A 50 -2.78 11.45 -7.61
C LYS A 50 -3.47 10.69 -6.48
N TYR A 51 -2.88 10.68 -5.27
CA TYR A 51 -3.45 9.99 -4.11
C TYR A 51 -4.76 10.64 -3.70
N TRP A 52 -4.80 11.96 -3.53
CA TRP A 52 -6.04 12.70 -3.28
C TRP A 52 -7.02 12.57 -4.45
N ARG A 53 -6.57 12.73 -5.70
CA ARG A 53 -7.44 12.57 -6.87
C ARG A 53 -8.19 11.24 -6.87
N ASP A 54 -7.49 10.14 -6.55
CA ASP A 54 -8.03 8.79 -6.63
C ASP A 54 -8.88 8.41 -5.40
N VAL A 55 -8.62 9.02 -4.25
CA VAL A 55 -9.20 8.62 -2.94
C VAL A 55 -10.28 9.59 -2.48
N ALA A 56 -9.99 10.88 -2.46
CA ALA A 56 -10.87 11.96 -1.97
C ALA A 56 -10.45 13.30 -2.60
N PRO A 57 -10.85 13.57 -3.85
CA PRO A 57 -10.38 14.73 -4.63
C PRO A 57 -10.73 16.09 -4.02
N GLU A 58 -11.73 16.16 -3.15
CA GLU A 58 -12.11 17.35 -2.40
C GLU A 58 -11.04 17.83 -1.41
N TYR A 59 -10.07 16.98 -1.07
CA TYR A 59 -8.95 17.30 -0.18
C TYR A 59 -7.65 17.65 -0.92
N GLN A 60 -7.66 17.83 -2.25
CA GLN A 60 -6.48 18.31 -2.97
C GLN A 60 -5.93 19.59 -2.34
N GLY A 61 -4.61 19.66 -2.19
CA GLY A 61 -3.93 20.76 -1.53
C GLY A 61 -3.78 20.60 -0.02
N GLN A 62 -4.25 19.50 0.57
CA GLN A 62 -4.06 19.20 1.99
C GLN A 62 -2.91 18.17 2.19
N ALA A 63 -2.39 18.12 3.42
CA ALA A 63 -1.39 17.10 3.81
C ALA A 63 -1.90 15.69 3.49
N TRP A 64 -1.07 14.85 2.88
CA TRP A 64 -1.52 13.62 2.23
C TRP A 64 -0.89 12.31 2.74
N CYS A 65 -0.18 12.35 3.89
CA CYS A 65 0.44 11.13 4.45
C CYS A 65 -0.60 10.03 4.77
N ALA A 66 -1.72 10.38 5.39
CA ALA A 66 -2.81 9.42 5.71
C ALA A 66 -3.56 8.97 4.44
N CYS A 67 -3.76 9.87 3.49
CA CYS A 67 -4.33 9.56 2.19
C CYS A 67 -3.46 8.56 1.42
N PHE A 68 -2.14 8.72 1.44
CA PHE A 68 -1.20 7.79 0.81
C PHE A 68 -1.38 6.36 1.32
N ILE A 69 -1.56 6.16 2.63
CA ILE A 69 -1.88 4.84 3.20
C ILE A 69 -3.18 4.29 2.61
N SER A 70 -4.25 5.08 2.58
CA SER A 70 -5.53 4.65 1.99
C SER A 70 -5.37 4.27 0.52
N TRP A 71 -4.62 5.07 -0.25
CA TRP A 71 -4.36 4.81 -1.66
C TRP A 71 -3.55 3.52 -1.87
N VAL A 72 -2.51 3.27 -1.08
CA VAL A 72 -1.70 2.04 -1.16
C VAL A 72 -2.58 0.81 -0.95
N PHE A 73 -3.42 0.82 0.08
CA PHE A 73 -4.33 -0.30 0.36
C PHE A 73 -5.39 -0.47 -0.73
N MET A 74 -5.93 0.63 -1.26
CA MET A 74 -6.87 0.57 -2.38
C MET A 74 -6.25 -0.05 -3.64
N LYS A 75 -5.01 0.33 -3.96
CA LYS A 75 -4.30 -0.23 -5.13
C LYS A 75 -3.92 -1.69 -4.94
N ALA A 76 -3.60 -2.11 -3.71
CA ALA A 76 -3.27 -3.49 -3.41
C ALA A 76 -4.50 -4.42 -3.36
N PHE A 77 -5.67 -3.94 -2.87
CA PHE A 77 -6.78 -4.82 -2.47
C PHE A 77 -8.16 -4.39 -2.99
N ASN A 78 -8.27 -3.34 -3.80
CA ASN A 78 -9.47 -2.57 -4.12
C ASN A 78 -10.04 -1.77 -2.94
N LYS A 79 -11.02 -0.88 -3.22
CA LYS A 79 -11.59 0.04 -2.23
C LYS A 79 -12.35 -0.68 -1.10
N SER A 80 -13.13 -1.71 -1.45
CA SER A 80 -13.94 -2.45 -0.46
C SER A 80 -13.05 -3.12 0.58
N LYS A 81 -12.03 -3.86 0.14
CA LYS A 81 -11.10 -4.55 1.05
C LYS A 81 -10.15 -3.60 1.77
N ALA A 82 -9.74 -2.51 1.12
CA ALA A 82 -9.00 -1.45 1.81
C ALA A 82 -9.80 -0.85 2.97
N SER A 83 -11.09 -0.57 2.77
CA SER A 83 -11.97 -0.07 3.84
C SER A 83 -12.09 -1.04 5.01
N GLU A 84 -12.20 -2.35 4.71
CA GLU A 84 -12.29 -3.40 5.73
C GLU A 84 -10.98 -3.53 6.53
N LEU A 85 -9.83 -3.61 5.83
CA LEU A 85 -8.49 -3.66 6.44
C LEU A 85 -8.19 -2.44 7.31
N LEU A 86 -8.52 -1.26 6.81
CA LEU A 86 -8.27 0.02 7.48
C LEU A 86 -9.33 0.34 8.54
N LYS A 87 -10.43 -0.41 8.61
CA LYS A 87 -11.57 -0.17 9.53
C LYS A 87 -12.18 1.24 9.38
N HIS A 88 -11.88 1.91 8.29
CA HIS A 88 -12.32 3.27 7.95
C HIS A 88 -11.96 3.59 6.50
N TRP A 89 -12.72 4.51 5.88
CA TRP A 89 -12.43 4.94 4.52
C TRP A 89 -12.90 6.37 4.24
N PRO A 90 -12.05 7.18 3.62
CA PRO A 90 -10.58 7.10 3.61
C PRO A 90 -9.97 7.70 4.87
N TYR A 91 -8.70 7.48 5.13
CA TYR A 91 -8.00 8.29 6.12
C TYR A 91 -7.59 9.64 5.52
N ILE A 92 -8.09 10.71 6.12
CA ILE A 92 -7.74 12.10 5.82
C ILE A 92 -6.87 12.73 6.90
N SER A 93 -6.75 12.06 8.06
CA SER A 93 -5.91 12.51 9.18
C SER A 93 -5.34 11.32 9.96
N VAL A 94 -4.16 11.50 10.53
CA VAL A 94 -3.45 10.44 11.26
C VAL A 94 -4.11 10.09 12.61
N PRO A 95 -4.66 11.04 13.39
CA PRO A 95 -5.36 10.71 14.64
C PRO A 95 -6.48 9.70 14.45
N ASN A 96 -7.19 9.73 13.33
CA ASN A 96 -8.26 8.77 13.03
C ASN A 96 -7.76 7.33 12.93
N ILE A 97 -6.51 7.10 12.50
CA ILE A 97 -5.92 5.75 12.47
C ILE A 97 -5.82 5.20 13.90
N SER A 98 -5.31 6.00 14.83
CA SER A 98 -5.09 5.57 16.21
C SER A 98 -6.37 5.18 16.95
N THR A 99 -7.52 5.75 16.55
CA THR A 99 -8.83 5.44 17.15
C THR A 99 -9.46 4.15 16.64
N LYS A 100 -8.98 3.61 15.51
CA LYS A 100 -9.56 2.42 14.86
C LYS A 100 -8.81 1.12 15.17
N PHE A 101 -7.58 1.22 15.68
CA PHE A 101 -6.71 0.08 15.94
C PHE A 101 -6.23 0.02 17.38
N THR A 102 -5.84 -1.19 17.80
CA THR A 102 -4.94 -1.33 18.96
C THR A 102 -3.59 -0.71 18.61
N ASN A 103 -3.09 0.16 19.49
CA ASN A 103 -1.85 0.90 19.29
C ASN A 103 -0.67 0.11 19.90
N TYR A 104 0.05 -0.64 19.06
CA TYR A 104 1.22 -1.42 19.48
C TYR A 104 2.44 -0.52 19.67
N SER A 105 3.34 -0.88 20.59
CA SER A 105 4.62 -0.21 20.79
C SER A 105 5.76 -0.80 19.96
N THR A 106 5.55 -1.99 19.36
CA THR A 106 6.56 -2.69 18.56
C THR A 106 6.07 -2.90 17.13
N PRO A 107 6.91 -2.60 16.12
CA PRO A 107 6.56 -2.72 14.71
C PRO A 107 6.55 -4.18 14.23
N LYS A 108 5.74 -4.41 13.20
CA LYS A 108 5.86 -5.55 12.28
C LYS A 108 5.76 -5.05 10.84
N ALA A 109 6.33 -5.79 9.89
CA ALA A 109 6.12 -5.51 8.48
C ALA A 109 4.61 -5.55 8.16
N GLY A 110 4.12 -4.58 7.40
CA GLY A 110 2.70 -4.38 7.12
C GLY A 110 1.96 -3.48 8.12
N ASP A 111 2.56 -3.13 9.26
CA ASP A 111 1.94 -2.18 10.18
C ASP A 111 1.92 -0.76 9.60
N ILE A 112 0.93 0.02 9.99
CA ILE A 112 0.86 1.45 9.75
C ILE A 112 1.49 2.15 10.95
N VAL A 113 2.62 2.80 10.76
CA VAL A 113 3.26 3.59 11.82
C VAL A 113 2.57 4.93 11.99
N MET A 114 2.43 5.38 13.23
CA MET A 114 1.90 6.69 13.60
C MET A 114 2.93 7.39 14.47
N TYR A 115 3.43 8.53 14.00
CA TYR A 115 4.40 9.35 14.71
C TYR A 115 3.71 10.43 15.52
N HIS A 116 4.13 10.58 16.77
CA HIS A 116 3.58 11.53 17.74
C HIS A 116 4.51 12.72 17.93
N ASN A 117 4.00 13.93 17.86
CA ASN A 117 4.80 15.15 18.00
C ASN A 117 4.81 15.74 19.43
N GLY A 118 4.35 14.96 20.41
CA GLY A 118 4.16 15.41 21.79
C GLY A 118 2.72 15.76 22.15
N SER A 119 1.90 16.13 21.16
CA SER A 119 0.49 16.49 21.35
C SER A 119 -0.46 15.55 20.62
N VAL A 120 -0.19 15.22 19.36
CA VAL A 120 -1.05 14.39 18.51
C VAL A 120 -0.20 13.49 17.61
N PHE A 121 -0.83 12.46 17.05
CA PHE A 121 -0.26 11.74 15.91
C PHE A 121 -0.40 12.61 14.66
N ASN A 122 0.71 13.02 14.05
CA ASN A 122 0.73 13.99 12.96
C ASN A 122 1.38 13.51 11.68
N HIS A 123 1.99 12.31 11.68
CA HIS A 123 2.57 11.72 10.48
C HIS A 123 2.43 10.19 10.49
N THR A 124 2.46 9.57 9.29
CA THR A 124 2.25 8.12 9.14
C THR A 124 3.00 7.56 7.93
N GLY A 125 3.21 6.25 7.93
CA GLY A 125 3.81 5.50 6.86
C GLY A 125 3.50 4.01 6.95
N LEU A 126 3.93 3.23 5.97
CA LEU A 126 3.84 1.77 5.97
C LEU A 126 5.18 1.17 6.39
N VAL A 127 5.18 0.31 7.41
CA VAL A 127 6.36 -0.45 7.83
C VAL A 127 6.62 -1.56 6.82
N ILE A 128 7.82 -1.61 6.24
CA ILE A 128 8.19 -2.58 5.22
C ILE A 128 9.20 -3.63 5.69
N ALA A 129 9.97 -3.33 6.75
CA ALA A 129 10.93 -4.25 7.34
C ALA A 129 11.20 -3.87 8.80
N VAL A 130 11.60 -4.85 9.61
CA VAL A 130 11.99 -4.67 11.01
C VAL A 130 13.25 -5.48 11.28
N SER A 131 14.22 -4.89 11.99
CA SER A 131 15.47 -5.55 12.40
C SER A 131 15.89 -5.02 13.78
N GLY A 132 15.69 -5.81 14.82
CA GLY A 132 15.94 -5.39 16.20
C GLY A 132 15.14 -4.13 16.56
N ASN A 133 15.84 -3.08 16.97
CA ASN A 133 15.24 -1.78 17.29
C ASN A 133 15.07 -0.86 16.07
N SER A 134 15.48 -1.30 14.88
CA SER A 134 15.34 -0.53 13.64
C SER A 134 14.18 -1.03 12.83
N TYR A 135 13.51 -0.13 12.14
CA TYR A 135 12.47 -0.46 11.17
C TYR A 135 12.56 0.47 9.96
N THR A 136 12.14 -0.04 8.83
CA THR A 136 12.11 0.71 7.58
C THR A 136 10.67 0.95 7.17
N THR A 137 10.39 2.18 6.73
CA THR A 137 9.05 2.60 6.29
C THR A 137 9.09 3.13 4.88
N ILE A 138 7.91 3.19 4.23
CA ILE A 138 7.66 4.06 3.10
C ILE A 138 6.59 5.06 3.52
N GLU A 139 6.92 6.32 3.37
CA GLU A 139 6.11 7.44 3.86
C GLU A 139 5.79 8.39 2.70
N GLY A 140 4.51 8.75 2.58
CA GLY A 140 4.04 9.84 1.72
C GLY A 140 4.06 11.16 2.47
N ASN A 141 4.12 12.27 1.77
CA ASN A 141 4.18 13.62 2.36
C ASN A 141 5.37 13.80 3.33
N THR A 142 6.54 13.27 2.94
CA THR A 142 7.77 13.33 3.72
C THR A 142 8.95 13.83 2.87
N ASN A 143 10.11 13.94 3.48
CA ASN A 143 11.37 14.33 2.85
C ASN A 143 12.42 13.20 2.99
N ASP A 144 13.57 13.36 2.34
CA ASP A 144 14.71 12.44 2.45
C ASP A 144 15.61 12.70 3.68
N GLY A 145 15.39 13.78 4.43
CA GLY A 145 16.10 14.10 5.67
C GLY A 145 15.89 13.08 6.81
N SER A 146 16.66 13.14 7.91
CA SER A 146 16.63 12.13 8.99
C SER A 146 15.40 12.18 9.89
N GLY A 147 14.77 13.35 10.05
CA GLY A 147 13.65 13.58 10.98
C GLY A 147 12.31 13.02 10.50
N VAL A 148 11.34 13.02 11.39
CA VAL A 148 9.92 12.92 11.05
C VAL A 148 9.40 14.31 10.73
N VAL A 149 8.80 14.49 9.58
CA VAL A 149 8.17 15.74 9.19
C VAL A 149 6.67 15.55 9.06
N ALA A 150 5.91 16.51 9.49
CA ALA A 150 4.44 16.47 9.38
C ALA A 150 4.00 16.73 7.94
N GLU A 151 4.81 17.46 7.20
CA GLU A 151 4.53 17.88 5.84
C GLU A 151 5.83 17.93 5.04
N GLY A 152 5.92 17.13 4.01
CA GLY A 152 7.06 17.03 3.11
C GLY A 152 6.56 16.96 1.67
N ILE A 153 7.48 16.74 0.74
CA ILE A 153 7.23 16.96 -0.68
C ILE A 153 7.12 15.69 -1.52
N GLY A 154 7.19 14.50 -0.92
CA GLY A 154 7.24 13.29 -1.74
C GLY A 154 7.05 11.99 -0.98
N VAL A 155 7.28 10.89 -1.71
CA VAL A 155 7.28 9.52 -1.20
C VAL A 155 8.72 9.05 -1.08
N TYR A 156 9.11 8.66 0.14
CA TYR A 156 10.47 8.22 0.43
C TYR A 156 10.49 6.96 1.32
N GLN A 157 11.52 6.15 1.12
CA GLN A 157 11.88 5.12 2.08
C GLN A 157 12.65 5.75 3.24
N ARG A 158 12.28 5.39 4.46
CA ARG A 158 12.86 5.95 5.69
C ARG A 158 13.37 4.83 6.60
N ASN A 159 14.58 4.99 7.13
CA ASN A 159 15.09 4.14 8.20
C ASN A 159 14.85 4.82 9.53
N ARG A 160 14.25 4.11 10.45
CA ARG A 160 13.82 4.61 11.76
C ARG A 160 14.37 3.74 12.88
N THR A 161 14.57 4.32 14.04
CA THR A 161 14.95 3.60 15.26
C THR A 161 13.80 3.73 16.25
N LEU A 162 13.41 2.61 16.86
CA LEU A 162 12.38 2.58 17.88
C LEU A 162 12.92 3.27 19.15
N SER A 163 12.14 4.21 19.66
CA SER A 163 12.42 4.89 20.95
C SER A 163 11.16 4.88 21.80
N ALA A 164 11.27 4.39 23.01
CA ALA A 164 10.15 4.34 23.96
C ALA A 164 9.58 5.74 24.27
N SER A 165 10.43 6.77 24.24
CA SER A 165 10.04 8.17 24.52
C SER A 165 9.41 8.90 23.34
N SER A 166 9.49 8.33 22.11
CA SER A 166 8.99 9.01 20.91
C SER A 166 7.46 9.10 20.81
N GLY A 167 6.74 8.34 21.63
CA GLY A 167 5.28 8.22 21.50
C GLY A 167 4.80 7.49 20.24
N THR A 168 5.72 7.01 19.38
CA THR A 168 5.38 6.27 18.14
C THR A 168 4.57 5.02 18.46
N ARG A 169 3.55 4.77 17.65
CA ARG A 169 2.68 3.59 17.74
C ARG A 169 2.46 2.97 16.37
N PHE A 170 2.03 1.71 16.40
CA PHE A 170 1.80 0.91 15.20
C PHE A 170 0.39 0.35 15.20
N ALA A 171 -0.36 0.65 14.15
CA ALA A 171 -1.65 0.06 13.85
C ALA A 171 -1.43 -1.18 12.98
N ARG A 172 -2.09 -2.30 13.33
CA ARG A 172 -1.89 -3.58 12.62
C ARG A 172 -3.16 -4.01 11.93
N PRO A 173 -3.23 -3.86 10.59
CA PRO A 173 -4.32 -4.41 9.79
C PRO A 173 -4.35 -5.94 9.86
N ASP A 174 -5.54 -6.51 9.87
CA ASP A 174 -5.71 -7.97 9.81
C ASP A 174 -5.67 -8.45 8.37
N TYR A 175 -4.50 -8.69 7.84
CA TYR A 175 -4.31 -9.16 6.46
C TYR A 175 -4.89 -10.57 6.21
N SER A 176 -5.30 -11.31 7.26
CA SER A 176 -5.90 -12.64 7.08
C SER A 176 -7.25 -12.58 6.37
N ILE A 177 -7.95 -11.44 6.41
CA ILE A 177 -9.22 -11.24 5.70
C ILE A 177 -9.07 -11.31 4.17
N ILE A 178 -7.85 -11.11 3.64
CA ILE A 178 -7.57 -11.22 2.20
C ILE A 178 -7.66 -12.67 1.73
N ASN A 179 -7.47 -13.64 2.60
CA ASN A 179 -7.63 -15.08 2.29
C ASN A 179 -9.10 -15.47 2.06
N SER A 180 -10.04 -14.72 2.59
CA SER A 180 -11.48 -15.03 2.50
C SER A 180 -12.15 -14.49 1.23
N ILE A 181 -11.49 -13.65 0.45
CA ILE A 181 -12.06 -13.07 -0.79
C ILE A 181 -12.26 -14.15 -1.85
N ASN A 182 -11.39 -15.15 -1.92
CA ASN A 182 -11.49 -16.23 -2.89
C ASN A 182 -12.59 -17.24 -2.58
N ASN A 183 -13.27 -17.13 -1.42
CA ASN A 183 -14.33 -18.02 -0.98
C ASN A 183 -15.75 -17.40 -0.94
N SER A 184 -15.90 -16.09 -1.07
CA SER A 184 -17.21 -15.45 -1.13
C SER A 184 -17.53 -15.05 -2.58
N GLY A 185 -18.15 -15.98 -3.27
CA GLY A 185 -18.57 -15.93 -4.64
C GLY A 185 -19.17 -14.60 -5.11
N GLU A 186 -18.41 -13.88 -5.89
CA GLU A 186 -18.97 -13.37 -7.12
C GLU A 186 -18.78 -14.46 -8.16
N THR A 187 -19.84 -15.22 -8.40
CA THR A 187 -19.95 -16.08 -9.55
C THR A 187 -20.09 -15.19 -10.78
N THR A 188 -19.01 -14.60 -11.23
CA THR A 188 -18.87 -14.33 -12.65
C THR A 188 -18.55 -15.68 -13.27
N THR A 189 -19.55 -16.27 -13.89
CA THR A 189 -19.38 -17.45 -14.74
C THR A 189 -18.15 -17.22 -15.61
N PRO A 190 -17.12 -18.09 -15.56
CA PRO A 190 -16.00 -17.97 -16.48
C PRO A 190 -16.55 -18.08 -17.91
N SER A 191 -16.31 -17.08 -18.73
CA SER A 191 -16.52 -17.26 -20.16
C SER A 191 -15.72 -18.48 -20.58
N THR A 192 -16.32 -19.38 -21.34
CA THR A 192 -15.68 -20.60 -21.84
C THR A 192 -14.51 -20.21 -22.73
N TRP A 193 -13.29 -20.27 -22.20
CA TRP A 193 -12.07 -20.06 -22.96
C TRP A 193 -11.81 -21.24 -23.91
N THR A 194 -11.64 -20.98 -25.16
CA THR A 194 -11.53 -22.01 -26.20
C THR A 194 -10.10 -22.36 -26.60
N THR A 195 -9.11 -21.59 -26.13
CA THR A 195 -7.69 -21.83 -26.48
C THR A 195 -6.83 -21.80 -25.22
N LYS A 196 -6.14 -22.91 -24.96
CA LYS A 196 -5.16 -23.01 -23.86
C LYS A 196 -3.77 -23.10 -24.46
N SER A 197 -2.85 -22.30 -23.94
CA SER A 197 -1.43 -22.43 -24.23
C SER A 197 -0.64 -22.60 -22.93
N THR A 198 0.51 -23.24 -23.00
CA THR A 198 1.40 -23.38 -21.83
C THR A 198 2.59 -22.47 -22.02
N GLY A 199 2.90 -21.68 -21.01
CA GLY A 199 4.08 -20.83 -20.95
C GLY A 199 4.94 -21.14 -19.74
N VAL A 200 6.24 -20.86 -19.82
CA VAL A 200 7.17 -20.99 -18.69
C VAL A 200 7.55 -19.56 -18.23
N CYS A 201 7.44 -19.32 -16.93
CA CYS A 201 7.85 -18.04 -16.37
C CYS A 201 9.38 -17.88 -16.50
N THR A 202 9.85 -16.85 -17.19
CA THR A 202 11.27 -16.57 -17.43
C THR A 202 11.90 -15.64 -16.41
N GLY A 203 11.09 -14.98 -15.56
CA GLY A 203 11.52 -14.07 -14.50
C GLY A 203 11.24 -14.60 -13.11
N ASP A 204 12.04 -14.20 -12.12
CA ASP A 204 11.73 -14.43 -10.72
C ASP A 204 10.77 -13.38 -10.17
N GLY A 205 9.84 -13.81 -9.29
CA GLY A 205 8.92 -12.91 -8.63
C GLY A 205 7.93 -12.22 -9.58
N VAL A 206 7.59 -12.86 -10.70
CA VAL A 206 6.61 -12.33 -11.67
C VAL A 206 5.23 -12.31 -11.03
N TYR A 207 4.60 -11.15 -11.00
CA TYR A 207 3.29 -10.99 -10.39
C TYR A 207 2.19 -11.65 -11.22
N VAL A 208 1.40 -12.50 -10.56
CA VAL A 208 0.11 -12.95 -11.07
C VAL A 208 -0.95 -11.92 -10.67
N ARG A 209 -1.72 -11.43 -11.64
CA ARG A 209 -2.79 -10.45 -11.42
C ARG A 209 -4.13 -11.01 -11.88
N GLN A 210 -5.20 -10.61 -11.22
CA GLN A 210 -6.56 -11.03 -11.58
C GLN A 210 -6.99 -10.48 -12.96
N THR A 211 -6.56 -9.26 -13.27
CA THR A 211 -6.78 -8.60 -14.57
C THR A 211 -5.54 -7.76 -14.92
N PRO A 212 -5.32 -7.37 -16.18
CA PRO A 212 -4.26 -6.44 -16.55
C PRO A 212 -4.33 -5.16 -15.70
N GLY A 213 -3.25 -4.86 -14.95
CA GLY A 213 -3.21 -3.72 -14.02
C GLY A 213 -4.01 -3.91 -12.72
N GLY A 214 -4.72 -5.02 -12.54
CA GLY A 214 -5.50 -5.34 -11.35
C GLY A 214 -4.68 -5.76 -10.14
N ALA A 215 -5.37 -6.18 -9.07
CA ALA A 215 -4.74 -6.65 -7.83
C ALA A 215 -3.73 -7.78 -8.08
N ILE A 216 -2.62 -7.75 -7.36
CA ILE A 216 -1.64 -8.84 -7.38
C ILE A 216 -2.23 -10.02 -6.60
N MET A 217 -2.37 -11.16 -7.27
CA MET A 217 -2.85 -12.41 -6.67
C MET A 217 -1.72 -13.24 -6.07
N GLY A 218 -0.48 -13.00 -6.50
CA GLY A 218 0.70 -13.73 -6.05
C GLY A 218 1.90 -13.49 -6.94
N THR A 219 2.96 -14.24 -6.69
CA THR A 219 4.17 -14.26 -7.51
C THR A 219 4.49 -15.68 -7.94
N VAL A 220 5.11 -15.83 -9.10
CA VAL A 220 5.64 -17.10 -9.60
C VAL A 220 7.13 -16.98 -9.78
N SER A 221 7.84 -18.08 -9.47
CA SER A 221 9.28 -18.17 -9.64
C SER A 221 9.63 -18.50 -11.08
N LYS A 222 10.86 -18.18 -11.46
CA LYS A 222 11.43 -18.59 -12.75
C LYS A 222 11.34 -20.11 -12.92
N GLY A 223 10.95 -20.55 -14.10
CA GLY A 223 10.78 -21.95 -14.43
C GLY A 223 9.39 -22.52 -14.13
N THR A 224 8.51 -21.77 -13.46
CA THR A 224 7.14 -22.21 -13.21
C THR A 224 6.37 -22.31 -14.53
N SER A 225 5.79 -23.48 -14.79
CA SER A 225 4.90 -23.70 -15.94
C SER A 225 3.51 -23.15 -15.62
N LEU A 226 2.99 -22.32 -16.53
CA LEU A 226 1.68 -21.68 -16.40
C LEU A 226 0.83 -22.07 -17.61
N GLU A 227 -0.43 -22.45 -17.37
CA GLU A 227 -1.39 -22.48 -18.46
C GLU A 227 -1.94 -21.07 -18.66
N LEU A 228 -1.92 -20.63 -19.89
CA LEU A 228 -2.32 -19.28 -20.29
C LEU A 228 -3.62 -19.38 -21.10
N ASP A 229 -4.58 -18.54 -20.73
CA ASP A 229 -5.72 -18.29 -21.58
C ASP A 229 -5.29 -17.36 -22.70
N GLY A 230 -5.29 -17.88 -23.92
CA GLY A 230 -5.01 -17.08 -25.09
C GLY A 230 -6.22 -16.22 -25.48
N THR A 231 -6.07 -14.93 -25.49
CA THR A 231 -6.78 -14.02 -26.38
C THR A 231 -5.79 -13.52 -27.41
#